data_dae7063bcdc1fb33383702773a9ca3ba
#
_entry.id   dae7063bcdc1fb33383702773a9ca3ba
#
_cell.length_a   1.000
_cell.length_b   1.000
_cell.length_c   1.000
_cell.angle_alpha   90.00
_cell.angle_beta   90.00
_cell.angle_gamma   90.00
#
_symmetry.space_group_name_H-M   'P 1'
#
loop_
_entity.id
_entity.type
_entity.pdbx_description
1 polymer ?
#
loop_
_entity_poly.entity_id
_entity_poly.type
_entity_poly.pdbx_seq_one_letter_code
_entity_poly.pdbx_strand_id
1 'polypeptide(L)'
;ENNFMCYFIGGPSGKSGIEYLEELKKVVIDLELESYVEFVDIISQTKIRDLLNKSKLLIHTSKFETFGLVAAEALAMGVPVLTTNRGSLLEIVENSINGYQSENLIDRNVNNFVKELLNNDEKFNEIMLNCLEKSKGYNWSNTAIEIENLYNNFT
;
A
#
# COMPACT_ATOMS: atom_id res chain seq x y z
N GLU A 1 4.24 24.10 5.34
CA GLU A 1 3.25 23.22 5.98
C GLU A 1 2.85 22.18 4.93
N ASN A 2 3.26 20.91 5.10
CA ASN A 2 2.86 19.84 4.19
C ASN A 2 1.40 19.48 4.51
N ASN A 3 0.49 19.88 3.63
CA ASN A 3 -0.92 19.57 3.74
C ASN A 3 -1.12 18.15 3.15
N PHE A 4 -1.17 17.11 4.00
CA PHE A 4 -1.51 15.76 3.59
C PHE A 4 -2.74 15.27 4.36
N MET A 5 -3.47 14.35 3.76
CA MET A 5 -4.58 13.64 4.39
C MET A 5 -4.29 12.13 4.35
N CYS A 6 -4.46 11.48 5.48
CA CYS A 6 -4.35 10.03 5.62
C CYS A 6 -5.74 9.40 5.70
N TYR A 7 -6.05 8.49 4.80
CA TYR A 7 -7.33 7.77 4.77
C TYR A 7 -7.15 6.36 5.32
N PHE A 8 -7.85 6.03 6.40
CA PHE A 8 -8.01 4.65 6.85
C PHE A 8 -9.25 4.06 6.19
N ILE A 9 -9.06 3.16 5.22
CA ILE A 9 -10.15 2.62 4.40
C ILE A 9 -10.47 1.19 4.82
N GLY A 10 -11.73 0.92 5.12
CA GLY A 10 -12.24 -0.39 5.50
C GLY A 10 -13.12 -0.33 6.73
N GLY A 11 -13.84 -1.40 6.98
CA GLY A 11 -14.74 -1.52 8.14
C GLY A 11 -14.21 -2.50 9.18
N PRO A 12 -14.65 -2.35 10.44
CA PRO A 12 -14.29 -3.28 11.51
C PRO A 12 -14.93 -4.65 11.27
N SER A 13 -14.22 -5.71 11.61
CA SER A 13 -14.72 -7.08 11.56
C SER A 13 -14.98 -7.63 12.96
N GLY A 14 -16.24 -7.89 13.26
CA GLY A 14 -16.67 -8.41 14.57
C GLY A 14 -16.48 -7.42 15.72
N LYS A 15 -16.70 -7.91 16.95
CA LYS A 15 -16.67 -7.07 18.16
C LYS A 15 -15.26 -6.50 18.43
N SER A 16 -14.23 -7.32 18.30
CA SER A 16 -12.84 -6.89 18.51
C SER A 16 -12.38 -5.87 17.48
N GLY A 17 -12.88 -5.93 16.25
CA GLY A 17 -12.59 -4.94 15.22
C GLY A 17 -13.21 -3.58 15.53
N ILE A 18 -14.42 -3.56 16.10
CA ILE A 18 -15.08 -2.33 16.56
C ILE A 18 -14.28 -1.70 17.71
N GLU A 19 -13.90 -2.49 18.71
CA GLU A 19 -13.09 -2.02 19.83
C GLU A 19 -11.75 -1.43 19.35
N TYR A 20 -11.08 -2.10 18.41
CA TYR A 20 -9.83 -1.61 17.83
C TYR A 20 -10.01 -0.31 17.03
N LEU A 21 -11.10 -0.16 16.29
CA LEU A 21 -11.39 1.09 15.58
C LEU A 21 -11.57 2.26 16.55
N GLU A 22 -12.25 2.06 17.67
CA GLU A 22 -12.42 3.10 18.69
C GLU A 22 -11.09 3.44 19.37
N GLU A 23 -10.21 2.45 19.60
CA GLU A 23 -8.85 2.71 20.08
C GLU A 23 -8.05 3.56 19.08
N LEU A 24 -8.11 3.26 17.78
CA LEU A 24 -7.44 4.06 16.75
C LEU A 24 -7.96 5.50 16.70
N LYS A 25 -9.28 5.69 16.75
CA LYS A 25 -9.87 7.04 16.80
C LYS A 25 -9.40 7.83 18.03
N LYS A 26 -9.32 7.17 19.18
CA LYS A 26 -8.78 7.78 20.39
C LYS A 26 -7.32 8.21 20.21
N VAL A 27 -6.48 7.38 19.61
CA VAL A 27 -5.07 7.74 19.33
C VAL A 27 -4.99 8.97 18.43
N VAL A 28 -5.87 9.09 17.43
CA VAL A 28 -5.93 10.26 16.52
C VAL A 28 -6.25 11.52 17.32
N ILE A 29 -7.20 11.46 18.26
CA ILE A 29 -7.58 12.58 19.14
C ILE A 29 -6.43 12.91 20.12
N ASP A 30 -5.88 11.90 20.78
CA ASP A 30 -4.80 12.09 21.79
C ASP A 30 -3.52 12.72 21.15
N LEU A 31 -3.34 12.54 19.84
CA LEU A 31 -2.22 13.11 19.06
C LEU A 31 -2.60 14.40 18.30
N GLU A 32 -3.82 14.92 18.45
CA GLU A 32 -4.33 16.11 17.74
C GLU A 32 -4.22 16.00 16.21
N LEU A 33 -4.54 14.81 15.67
CA LEU A 33 -4.40 14.50 14.24
C LEU A 33 -5.73 14.49 13.46
N GLU A 34 -6.85 14.95 14.05
CA GLU A 34 -8.18 14.89 13.43
C GLU A 34 -8.28 15.64 12.10
N SER A 35 -7.48 16.68 11.93
CA SER A 35 -7.43 17.43 10.66
C SER A 35 -6.59 16.75 9.57
N TYR A 36 -5.89 15.66 9.89
CA TYR A 36 -4.99 14.93 8.97
C TYR A 36 -5.41 13.50 8.74
N VAL A 37 -6.41 12.99 9.47
CA VAL A 37 -6.83 11.58 9.42
C VAL A 37 -8.32 11.47 9.20
N GLU A 38 -8.72 10.68 8.21
CA GLU A 38 -10.12 10.35 7.94
C GLU A 38 -10.31 8.82 7.96
N PHE A 39 -11.29 8.35 8.74
CA PHE A 39 -11.73 6.96 8.74
C PHE A 39 -12.86 6.81 7.73
N VAL A 40 -12.58 6.06 6.66
CA VAL A 40 -13.51 5.80 5.58
C VAL A 40 -14.03 4.36 5.70
N ASP A 41 -15.35 4.17 5.74
CA ASP A 41 -15.98 2.86 5.78
C ASP A 41 -15.71 2.05 4.50
N ILE A 42 -16.31 0.86 4.38
CA ILE A 42 -16.23 0.03 3.18
C ILE A 42 -16.77 0.81 1.99
N ILE A 43 -15.94 0.97 0.97
CA ILE A 43 -16.26 1.69 -0.26
C ILE A 43 -16.12 0.80 -1.49
N SER A 44 -16.71 1.23 -2.61
CA SER A 44 -16.60 0.49 -3.87
C SER A 44 -15.18 0.53 -4.44
N GLN A 45 -14.85 -0.48 -5.25
CA GLN A 45 -13.59 -0.56 -6.01
C GLN A 45 -13.31 0.72 -6.82
N THR A 46 -14.36 1.32 -7.42
CA THR A 46 -14.23 2.57 -8.16
C THR A 46 -13.75 3.72 -7.26
N LYS A 47 -14.32 3.84 -6.06
CA LYS A 47 -13.89 4.85 -5.09
C LYS A 47 -12.48 4.61 -4.56
N ILE A 48 -12.08 3.33 -4.35
CA ILE A 48 -10.70 2.98 -4.00
C ILE A 48 -9.74 3.47 -5.08
N ARG A 49 -10.06 3.22 -6.35
CA ARG A 49 -9.26 3.68 -7.50
C ARG A 49 -9.15 5.20 -7.55
N ASP A 50 -10.25 5.92 -7.31
CA ASP A 50 -10.26 7.38 -7.29
C ASP A 50 -9.39 7.95 -6.17
N LEU A 51 -9.35 7.29 -5.00
CA LEU A 51 -8.47 7.67 -3.89
C LEU A 51 -7.01 7.35 -4.21
N LEU A 52 -6.71 6.16 -4.74
CA LEU A 52 -5.35 5.80 -5.15
C LEU A 52 -4.80 6.79 -6.18
N ASN A 53 -5.58 7.19 -7.19
CA ASN A 53 -5.17 8.19 -8.19
C ASN A 53 -4.77 9.55 -7.61
N LYS A 54 -5.19 9.85 -6.40
CA LYS A 54 -4.88 11.10 -5.68
C LYS A 54 -3.84 10.90 -4.59
N SER A 55 -3.44 9.66 -4.35
CA SER A 55 -2.53 9.31 -3.27
C SER A 55 -1.08 9.32 -3.73
N LYS A 56 -0.19 9.80 -2.89
CA LYS A 56 1.27 9.69 -3.08
C LYS A 56 1.87 8.42 -2.47
N LEU A 57 1.13 7.72 -1.61
CA LEU A 57 1.63 6.55 -0.89
C LEU A 57 0.47 5.68 -0.40
N LEU A 58 0.57 4.38 -0.59
CA LEU A 58 -0.21 3.38 0.14
C LEU A 58 0.59 2.89 1.34
N ILE A 59 0.00 2.91 2.54
CA ILE A 59 0.59 2.30 3.74
C ILE A 59 -0.17 1.01 4.04
N HIS A 60 0.51 -0.14 3.97
CA HIS A 60 -0.08 -1.46 4.18
C HIS A 60 0.61 -2.18 5.34
N THR A 61 -0.01 -2.13 6.52
CA THR A 61 0.57 -2.59 7.80
C THR A 61 0.20 -4.02 8.17
N SER A 62 -0.15 -4.87 7.20
CA SER A 62 -0.54 -6.25 7.49
C SER A 62 0.57 -7.03 8.19
N LYS A 63 0.20 -7.77 9.22
CA LYS A 63 1.09 -8.70 9.91
C LYS A 63 1.30 -10.01 9.14
N PHE A 64 0.36 -10.35 8.28
CA PHE A 64 0.40 -11.51 7.42
C PHE A 64 -0.39 -11.23 6.14
N GLU A 65 0.25 -11.44 5.01
CA GLU A 65 -0.36 -11.24 3.70
C GLU A 65 -0.08 -12.46 2.80
N THR A 66 -1.13 -12.97 2.16
CA THR A 66 -1.02 -14.15 1.29
C THR A 66 -0.70 -13.78 -0.15
N PHE A 67 -1.27 -12.70 -0.68
CA PHE A 67 -1.00 -12.22 -2.03
C PHE A 67 -0.67 -10.73 -2.09
N GLY A 68 -1.39 -9.87 -1.36
CA GLY A 68 -1.16 -8.43 -1.38
C GLY A 68 -1.88 -7.71 -2.51
N LEU A 69 -3.15 -8.08 -2.79
CA LEU A 69 -3.94 -7.46 -3.86
C LEU A 69 -3.96 -5.94 -3.79
N VAL A 70 -4.13 -5.38 -2.59
CA VAL A 70 -4.18 -3.92 -2.39
C VAL A 70 -2.84 -3.26 -2.78
N ALA A 71 -1.72 -3.92 -2.47
CA ALA A 71 -0.40 -3.44 -2.88
C ALA A 71 -0.22 -3.51 -4.40
N ALA A 72 -0.62 -4.63 -5.03
CA ALA A 72 -0.58 -4.79 -6.48
C ALA A 72 -1.48 -3.76 -7.21
N GLU A 73 -2.68 -3.50 -6.68
CA GLU A 73 -3.59 -2.46 -7.18
C GLU A 73 -2.98 -1.06 -7.09
N ALA A 74 -2.31 -0.75 -5.96
CA ALA A 74 -1.61 0.53 -5.81
C ALA A 74 -0.48 0.69 -6.82
N LEU A 75 0.36 -0.34 -7.02
CA LEU A 75 1.40 -0.32 -8.04
C LEU A 75 0.83 -0.11 -9.44
N ALA A 76 -0.30 -0.75 -9.78
CA ALA A 76 -0.98 -0.58 -11.07
C ALA A 76 -1.53 0.84 -11.29
N MET A 77 -1.73 1.59 -10.22
CA MET A 77 -2.11 3.01 -10.24
C MET A 77 -0.91 3.95 -10.14
N GLY A 78 0.32 3.42 -10.15
CA GLY A 78 1.54 4.21 -9.98
C GLY A 78 1.75 4.73 -8.55
N VAL A 79 1.12 4.10 -7.55
CA VAL A 79 1.22 4.52 -6.15
C VAL A 79 2.27 3.67 -5.44
N PRO A 80 3.35 4.27 -4.92
CA PRO A 80 4.33 3.58 -4.10
C PRO A 80 3.73 2.95 -2.86
N VAL A 81 4.31 1.84 -2.41
CA VAL A 81 3.79 1.09 -1.26
C VAL A 81 4.80 1.08 -0.11
N LEU A 82 4.38 1.54 1.07
CA LEU A 82 5.09 1.33 2.33
C LEU A 82 4.45 0.15 3.06
N THR A 83 5.24 -0.87 3.39
CA THR A 83 4.70 -2.08 3.98
C THR A 83 5.62 -2.75 4.99
N THR A 84 5.06 -3.69 5.75
CA THR A 84 5.83 -4.64 6.56
C THR A 84 6.55 -5.62 5.63
N ASN A 85 7.74 -6.09 6.03
CA ASN A 85 8.51 -7.10 5.27
C ASN A 85 8.01 -8.53 5.55
N ARG A 86 6.72 -8.82 5.25
CA ARG A 86 6.09 -10.09 5.59
C ARG A 86 5.27 -10.66 4.44
N GLY A 87 5.31 -11.99 4.31
CA GLY A 87 4.52 -12.74 3.34
C GLY A 87 4.85 -12.33 1.89
N SER A 88 3.84 -12.31 1.04
CA SER A 88 3.96 -11.97 -0.38
C SER A 88 4.39 -10.52 -0.65
N LEU A 89 4.30 -9.63 0.34
CA LEU A 89 4.73 -8.24 0.20
C LEU A 89 6.24 -8.13 -0.09
N LEU A 90 7.04 -9.11 0.35
CA LEU A 90 8.47 -9.23 0.02
C LEU A 90 8.74 -9.34 -1.49
N GLU A 91 7.81 -9.93 -2.24
CA GLU A 91 7.93 -10.14 -3.69
C GLU A 91 7.38 -8.94 -4.48
N ILE A 92 6.40 -8.24 -3.90
CA ILE A 92 5.69 -7.14 -4.54
C ILE A 92 6.46 -5.83 -4.41
N VAL A 93 6.97 -5.53 -3.21
CA VAL A 93 7.60 -4.24 -2.89
C VAL A 93 9.12 -4.39 -2.86
N GLU A 94 9.80 -3.53 -3.62
CA GLU A 94 11.26 -3.44 -3.68
C GLU A 94 11.70 -2.07 -3.17
N ASN A 95 12.60 -2.07 -2.15
CA ASN A 95 13.03 -0.86 -1.45
C ASN A 95 13.62 0.18 -2.40
N SER A 96 13.10 1.40 -2.33
CA SER A 96 13.51 2.57 -3.12
C SER A 96 13.27 2.44 -4.64
N ILE A 97 12.65 1.34 -5.09
CA ILE A 97 12.28 1.09 -6.50
C ILE A 97 10.80 1.39 -6.70
N ASN A 98 9.91 0.67 -6.03
CA ASN A 98 8.45 0.85 -6.14
C ASN A 98 7.77 1.06 -4.78
N GLY A 99 8.54 1.22 -3.72
CA GLY A 99 8.05 1.40 -2.37
C GLY A 99 9.13 1.21 -1.33
N TYR A 100 8.73 0.89 -0.12
CA TYR A 100 9.64 0.56 0.97
C TYR A 100 9.03 -0.49 1.89
N GLN A 101 9.83 -1.44 2.35
CA GLN A 101 9.42 -2.47 3.29
C GLN A 101 10.37 -2.49 4.49
N SER A 102 9.81 -2.59 5.70
CA SER A 102 10.57 -2.63 6.95
C SER A 102 9.81 -3.42 8.02
N GLU A 103 10.51 -4.09 8.92
CA GLU A 103 9.89 -4.66 10.13
C GLU A 103 9.32 -3.58 11.03
N ASN A 104 9.97 -2.40 11.04
CA ASN A 104 9.58 -1.26 11.85
C ASN A 104 9.26 -0.05 10.97
N LEU A 105 7.95 0.19 10.74
CA LEU A 105 7.48 1.27 9.87
C LEU A 105 7.67 2.69 10.45
N ILE A 106 8.23 2.81 11.65
CA ILE A 106 8.54 4.09 12.27
C ILE A 106 10.05 4.34 12.41
N ASP A 107 10.89 3.53 11.76
CA ASP A 107 12.34 3.72 11.79
C ASP A 107 12.78 4.95 10.97
N ARG A 108 14.06 5.31 11.14
CA ARG A 108 14.64 6.49 10.47
C ARG A 108 14.66 6.34 8.95
N ASN A 109 14.87 5.14 8.43
CA ASN A 109 14.97 4.91 6.98
C ASN A 109 13.59 5.05 6.33
N VAL A 110 12.55 4.50 6.97
CA VAL A 110 11.15 4.70 6.55
C VAL A 110 10.82 6.19 6.55
N ASN A 111 11.13 6.91 7.63
CA ASN A 111 10.87 8.34 7.71
C ASN A 111 11.59 9.14 6.61
N ASN A 112 12.83 8.79 6.30
CA ASN A 112 13.60 9.43 5.22
C ASN A 112 12.95 9.15 3.86
N PHE A 113 12.59 7.88 3.58
CA PHE A 113 11.90 7.50 2.35
C PHE A 113 10.59 8.27 2.16
N VAL A 114 9.74 8.31 3.19
CA VAL A 114 8.45 9.02 3.12
C VAL A 114 8.67 10.52 2.91
N LYS A 115 9.61 11.14 3.62
CA LYS A 115 9.93 12.57 3.45
C LYS A 115 10.44 12.88 2.05
N GLU A 116 11.32 12.05 1.50
CA GLU A 116 11.84 12.21 0.15
C GLU A 116 10.72 12.08 -0.87
N LEU A 117 9.88 11.04 -0.75
CA LEU A 117 8.74 10.80 -1.63
C LEU A 117 7.73 11.95 -1.66
N LEU A 118 7.45 12.55 -0.49
CA LEU A 118 6.46 13.62 -0.37
C LEU A 118 6.99 15.00 -0.83
N ASN A 119 8.31 15.24 -0.74
CA ASN A 119 8.92 16.54 -0.99
C ASN A 119 9.75 16.64 -2.27
N ASN A 120 9.96 15.53 -2.98
CA ASN A 120 10.74 15.47 -4.21
C ASN A 120 9.89 14.87 -5.35
N ASP A 121 9.36 15.73 -6.21
CA ASP A 121 8.50 15.30 -7.31
C ASP A 121 9.26 14.47 -8.37
N GLU A 122 10.55 14.70 -8.58
CA GLU A 122 11.37 13.89 -9.49
C GLU A 122 11.49 12.46 -8.95
N LYS A 123 11.80 12.32 -7.66
CA LYS A 123 11.87 11.00 -7.01
C LYS A 123 10.52 10.29 -6.97
N PHE A 124 9.44 11.01 -6.70
CA PHE A 124 8.10 10.46 -6.79
C PHE A 124 7.80 9.93 -8.19
N ASN A 125 8.08 10.71 -9.24
CA ASN A 125 7.83 10.32 -10.62
C ASN A 125 8.67 9.10 -11.04
N GLU A 126 9.94 9.02 -10.62
CA GLU A 126 10.77 7.84 -10.85
C GLU A 126 10.14 6.58 -10.24
N ILE A 127 9.77 6.63 -8.96
CA ILE A 127 9.17 5.50 -8.25
C ILE A 127 7.80 5.15 -8.82
N MET A 128 6.99 6.14 -9.19
CA MET A 128 5.70 5.94 -9.86
C MET A 128 5.85 5.15 -11.16
N LEU A 129 6.81 5.49 -12.00
CA LEU A 129 7.07 4.76 -13.25
C LEU A 129 7.51 3.31 -12.98
N ASN A 130 8.32 3.08 -11.96
CA ASN A 130 8.71 1.74 -11.54
C ASN A 130 7.52 0.93 -11.01
N CYS A 131 6.58 1.55 -10.29
CA CYS A 131 5.33 0.92 -9.87
C CYS A 131 4.54 0.41 -11.07
N LEU A 132 4.34 1.28 -12.08
CA LEU A 132 3.62 0.93 -13.30
C LEU A 132 4.33 -0.19 -14.08
N GLU A 133 5.65 -0.17 -14.15
CA GLU A 133 6.41 -1.23 -14.82
C GLU A 133 6.27 -2.58 -14.11
N LYS A 134 6.45 -2.61 -12.78
CA LYS A 134 6.28 -3.82 -11.97
C LYS A 134 4.88 -4.42 -12.13
N SER A 135 3.85 -3.58 -12.16
CA SER A 135 2.45 -4.01 -12.26
C SER A 135 2.09 -4.70 -13.57
N LYS A 136 2.83 -4.48 -14.65
CA LYS A 136 2.62 -5.16 -15.95
C LYS A 136 2.76 -6.68 -15.84
N GLY A 137 3.52 -7.16 -14.86
CA GLY A 137 3.63 -8.59 -14.56
C GLY A 137 2.34 -9.21 -14.01
N TYR A 138 1.49 -8.41 -13.37
CA TYR A 138 0.26 -8.88 -12.70
C TYR A 138 -0.93 -8.89 -13.67
N ASN A 139 -0.93 -9.82 -14.62
CA ASN A 139 -2.02 -9.98 -15.58
C ASN A 139 -2.35 -11.47 -15.80
N TRP A 140 -3.60 -11.76 -16.12
CA TRP A 140 -4.09 -13.11 -16.30
C TRP A 140 -3.42 -13.87 -17.46
N SER A 141 -2.96 -13.17 -18.50
CA SER A 141 -2.27 -13.80 -19.64
C SER A 141 -0.93 -14.37 -19.20
N ASN A 142 -0.15 -13.63 -18.40
CA ASN A 142 1.12 -14.15 -17.87
C ASN A 142 0.88 -15.35 -16.94
N THR A 143 -0.10 -15.26 -16.03
CA THR A 143 -0.47 -16.37 -15.17
C THR A 143 -0.87 -17.62 -15.95
N ALA A 144 -1.65 -17.47 -17.03
CA ALA A 144 -2.05 -18.58 -17.89
C ALA A 144 -0.84 -19.23 -18.56
N ILE A 145 0.10 -18.43 -19.10
CA ILE A 145 1.34 -18.93 -19.72
C ILE A 145 2.21 -19.68 -18.70
N GLU A 146 2.35 -19.16 -17.49
CA GLU A 146 3.13 -19.83 -16.45
C GLU A 146 2.51 -21.17 -16.05
N ILE A 147 1.19 -21.23 -15.93
CA ILE A 147 0.46 -22.48 -15.65
C ILE A 147 0.64 -23.48 -16.81
N GLU A 148 0.50 -23.04 -18.06
CA GLU A 148 0.71 -23.88 -19.22
C GLU A 148 2.14 -24.45 -19.26
N ASN A 149 3.14 -23.62 -18.99
CA ASN A 149 4.54 -24.08 -18.91
C ASN A 149 4.76 -25.10 -17.80
N LEU A 150 4.10 -24.95 -16.65
CA LEU A 150 4.14 -25.95 -15.57
C LEU A 150 3.58 -27.29 -16.05
N TYR A 151 2.42 -27.32 -16.71
CA TYR A 151 1.84 -28.56 -17.23
C TYR A 151 2.75 -29.23 -18.26
N ASN A 152 3.34 -28.47 -19.18
CA ASN A 152 4.23 -28.98 -20.21
C ASN A 152 5.54 -29.57 -19.65
N ASN A 153 5.98 -29.16 -18.46
CA ASN A 153 7.16 -29.72 -17.79
C ASN A 153 6.88 -31.05 -17.06
N PHE A 154 5.63 -31.45 -16.92
CA PHE A 154 5.22 -32.72 -16.30
C PHE A 154 4.86 -33.80 -17.33
N THR A 155 4.88 -33.49 -18.61
CA THR A 155 4.66 -34.41 -19.74
C THR A 155 5.97 -34.77 -20.39
#